data_17448f017fe7cb704afb65dcd48523e8
#
_entry.id   17448f017fe7cb704afb65dcd48523e8
#
_cell.length_a   1.000
_cell.length_b   1.000
_cell.length_c   1.000
_cell.angle_alpha   90.00
_cell.angle_beta   90.00
_cell.angle_gamma   90.00
#
_symmetry.space_group_name_H-M   'P 1'
#
loop_
_entity.id
_entity.type
_entity.pdbx_description
1 polymer ?
#
loop_
_entity_poly.entity_id
_entity_poly.type
_entity_poly.pdbx_seq_one_letter_code
_entity_poly.pdbx_strand_id
1 'polypeptide(L)'
;GGGRTVARRRVKTTRLDIIRCATTVFLEQGYSAASTKKIADELDIGTGNLTYHFPTKEHLLAELVDMLCNFQWELMEQEANDGISSVLALCLELTSMTSASEDDPVIKDFFLSAYSSPLCLSIIRKNDAQRAKKVFREYRPDWTDEQFTEAEILVSGIEYATLMTVGDPVPLKTRITGALNNILGIYGVPDEIRKSKLEKVFS
;
A
#
# COMPACT_ATOMS: atom_id res chain seq x y z
N GLY A 1 -52.50 -8.82 -27.80
CA GLY A 1 -51.16 -8.32 -27.98
C GLY A 1 -50.24 -8.77 -26.85
N GLY A 2 -49.57 -9.93 -27.01
CA GLY A 2 -48.60 -10.42 -26.06
C GLY A 2 -47.28 -9.65 -26.16
N GLY A 3 -47.05 -8.70 -25.26
CA GLY A 3 -45.76 -8.09 -25.09
C GLY A 3 -44.75 -9.11 -24.58
N ARG A 4 -43.90 -9.61 -25.44
CA ARG A 4 -42.72 -10.37 -25.02
C ARG A 4 -41.78 -9.39 -24.30
N THR A 5 -41.75 -9.43 -22.95
CA THR A 5 -40.69 -8.83 -22.17
C THR A 5 -39.37 -9.56 -22.53
N VAL A 6 -38.53 -8.91 -23.30
CA VAL A 6 -37.19 -9.42 -23.57
C VAL A 6 -36.45 -9.37 -22.23
N ALA A 7 -36.18 -10.53 -21.62
CA ALA A 7 -35.34 -10.64 -20.44
C ALA A 7 -33.99 -10.04 -20.78
N ARG A 8 -33.64 -8.92 -20.14
CA ARG A 8 -32.27 -8.35 -20.24
C ARG A 8 -31.28 -9.43 -19.83
N ARG A 9 -30.39 -9.82 -20.76
CA ARG A 9 -29.26 -10.67 -20.42
C ARG A 9 -28.53 -10.04 -19.25
N ARG A 10 -28.54 -10.69 -18.09
CA ARG A 10 -27.69 -10.29 -16.96
C ARG A 10 -26.25 -10.45 -17.40
N VAL A 11 -25.52 -9.32 -17.49
CA VAL A 11 -24.07 -9.32 -17.69
C VAL A 11 -23.46 -9.95 -16.43
N LYS A 12 -22.65 -10.99 -16.61
CA LYS A 12 -21.97 -11.67 -15.51
C LYS A 12 -21.03 -10.68 -14.80
N THR A 13 -21.22 -10.52 -13.49
CA THR A 13 -20.31 -9.72 -12.66
C THR A 13 -18.93 -10.38 -12.65
N THR A 14 -17.92 -9.63 -13.05
CA THR A 14 -16.54 -10.09 -13.08
C THR A 14 -15.82 -9.80 -11.77
N ARG A 15 -14.67 -10.47 -11.59
CA ARG A 15 -13.76 -10.18 -10.45
C ARG A 15 -13.35 -8.70 -10.43
N LEU A 16 -13.10 -8.10 -11.58
CA LEU A 16 -12.74 -6.68 -11.69
C LEU A 16 -13.88 -5.75 -11.27
N ASP A 17 -15.13 -6.09 -11.59
CA ASP A 17 -16.30 -5.32 -11.16
C ASP A 17 -16.40 -5.28 -9.63
N ILE A 18 -16.13 -6.41 -8.97
CA ILE A 18 -16.11 -6.51 -7.51
C ILE A 18 -15.01 -5.62 -6.93
N ILE A 19 -13.79 -5.67 -7.50
CA ILE A 19 -12.66 -4.85 -7.06
C ILE A 19 -12.98 -3.36 -7.20
N ARG A 20 -13.55 -2.93 -8.30
CA ARG A 20 -13.95 -1.53 -8.53
C ARG A 20 -14.99 -1.06 -7.54
N CYS A 21 -16.02 -1.87 -7.29
CA CYS A 21 -17.06 -1.56 -6.30
C CYS A 21 -16.48 -1.50 -4.89
N ALA A 22 -15.66 -2.48 -4.50
CA ALA A 22 -14.99 -2.50 -3.21
C ALA A 22 -14.12 -1.26 -2.99
N THR A 23 -13.37 -0.86 -4.01
CA THR A 23 -12.54 0.36 -3.96
C THR A 23 -13.40 1.59 -3.68
N THR A 24 -14.52 1.74 -4.38
CA THR A 24 -15.45 2.86 -4.16
C THR A 24 -16.00 2.85 -2.74
N VAL A 25 -16.45 1.70 -2.25
CA VAL A 25 -17.01 1.57 -0.89
C VAL A 25 -15.96 1.88 0.16
N PHE A 26 -14.73 1.40 -0.02
CA PHE A 26 -13.63 1.68 0.91
C PHE A 26 -13.23 3.15 0.94
N LEU A 27 -13.28 3.84 -0.21
CA LEU A 27 -13.01 5.28 -0.28
C LEU A 27 -14.12 6.13 0.34
N GLU A 28 -15.37 5.69 0.27
CA GLU A 28 -16.52 6.40 0.83
C GLU A 28 -16.65 6.22 2.34
N GLN A 29 -16.44 5.01 2.84
CA GLN A 29 -16.75 4.65 4.23
C GLN A 29 -15.53 4.34 5.09
N GLY A 30 -14.39 4.08 4.47
CA GLY A 30 -13.25 3.43 5.10
C GLY A 30 -13.37 1.90 5.07
N TYR A 31 -12.23 1.23 5.03
CA TYR A 31 -12.18 -0.23 5.00
C TYR A 31 -12.81 -0.88 6.24
N SER A 32 -12.51 -0.36 7.43
CA SER A 32 -12.97 -0.95 8.70
C SER A 32 -14.48 -0.91 8.84
N ALA A 33 -15.14 0.13 8.33
CA ALA A 33 -16.60 0.29 8.38
C ALA A 33 -17.32 -0.42 7.23
N ALA A 34 -16.62 -0.79 6.16
CA ALA A 34 -17.21 -1.43 5.00
C ALA A 34 -17.50 -2.90 5.26
N SER A 35 -18.53 -3.45 4.60
CA SER A 35 -18.88 -4.86 4.66
C SER A 35 -18.97 -5.49 3.27
N THR A 36 -18.67 -6.78 3.18
CA THR A 36 -18.86 -7.55 1.94
C THR A 36 -20.33 -7.57 1.51
N LYS A 37 -21.27 -7.57 2.47
CA LYS A 37 -22.71 -7.49 2.18
C LYS A 37 -23.03 -6.21 1.42
N LYS A 38 -22.52 -5.05 1.85
CA LYS A 38 -22.78 -3.79 1.16
C LYS A 38 -22.24 -3.81 -0.28
N ILE A 39 -21.06 -4.36 -0.48
CA ILE A 39 -20.46 -4.49 -1.82
C ILE A 39 -21.33 -5.39 -2.70
N ALA A 40 -21.79 -6.54 -2.19
CA ALA A 40 -22.67 -7.43 -2.90
C ALA A 40 -24.01 -6.77 -3.25
N ASP A 41 -24.60 -6.03 -2.30
CA ASP A 41 -25.86 -5.32 -2.50
C ASP A 41 -25.73 -4.24 -3.59
N GLU A 42 -24.65 -3.49 -3.62
CA GLU A 42 -24.39 -2.47 -4.64
C GLU A 42 -24.19 -3.06 -6.04
N LEU A 43 -23.67 -4.27 -6.13
CA LEU A 43 -23.52 -5.01 -7.39
C LEU A 43 -24.74 -5.83 -7.78
N ASP A 44 -25.78 -5.86 -6.93
CA ASP A 44 -26.97 -6.72 -7.08
C ASP A 44 -26.58 -8.18 -7.32
N ILE A 45 -25.68 -8.69 -6.48
CA ILE A 45 -25.26 -10.10 -6.46
C ILE A 45 -25.44 -10.69 -5.08
N GLY A 46 -25.56 -12.01 -5.02
CA GLY A 46 -25.56 -12.73 -3.74
C GLY A 46 -24.18 -12.70 -3.06
N THR A 47 -24.18 -12.76 -1.73
CA THR A 47 -22.94 -12.85 -0.95
C THR A 47 -22.09 -14.07 -1.33
N GLY A 48 -22.73 -15.18 -1.73
CA GLY A 48 -22.02 -16.39 -2.20
C GLY A 48 -21.25 -16.16 -3.50
N ASN A 49 -21.76 -15.33 -4.41
CA ASN A 49 -21.04 -14.95 -5.63
C ASN A 49 -19.79 -14.12 -5.30
N LEU A 50 -19.94 -13.17 -4.38
CA LEU A 50 -18.81 -12.35 -3.94
C LEU A 50 -17.75 -13.21 -3.23
N THR A 51 -18.15 -14.08 -2.30
CA THR A 51 -17.23 -14.91 -1.53
C THR A 51 -16.55 -16.00 -2.37
N TYR A 52 -17.13 -16.36 -3.50
CA TYR A 52 -16.47 -17.22 -4.48
C TYR A 52 -15.17 -16.58 -5.02
N HIS A 53 -15.21 -15.29 -5.30
CA HIS A 53 -14.03 -14.54 -5.77
C HIS A 53 -13.13 -14.10 -4.63
N PHE A 54 -13.72 -13.61 -3.53
CA PHE A 54 -13.02 -13.06 -2.37
C PHE A 54 -13.64 -13.61 -1.09
N PRO A 55 -13.03 -14.64 -0.49
CA PRO A 55 -13.63 -15.32 0.68
C PRO A 55 -13.92 -14.39 1.86
N THR A 56 -13.11 -13.36 2.04
CA THR A 56 -13.26 -12.38 3.13
C THR A 56 -12.99 -10.96 2.64
N LYS A 57 -13.39 -9.98 3.45
CA LYS A 57 -13.03 -8.57 3.22
C LYS A 57 -11.51 -8.35 3.17
N GLU A 58 -10.76 -9.11 3.96
CA GLU A 58 -9.29 -9.08 3.97
C GLU A 58 -8.69 -9.51 2.61
N HIS A 59 -9.31 -10.45 1.91
CA HIS A 59 -8.89 -10.83 0.56
C HIS A 59 -9.10 -9.70 -0.46
N LEU A 60 -10.15 -8.91 -0.30
CA LEU A 60 -10.35 -7.69 -1.10
C LEU A 60 -9.26 -6.66 -0.82
N LEU A 61 -8.95 -6.45 0.45
CA LEU A 61 -7.87 -5.54 0.85
C LEU A 61 -6.53 -6.01 0.27
N ALA A 62 -6.24 -7.31 0.34
CA ALA A 62 -5.02 -7.89 -0.19
C ALA A 62 -4.87 -7.66 -1.70
N GLU A 63 -5.95 -7.75 -2.45
CA GLU A 63 -5.95 -7.46 -3.88
C GLU A 63 -5.60 -6.00 -4.16
N LEU A 64 -6.19 -5.07 -3.41
CA LEU A 64 -5.87 -3.65 -3.54
C LEU A 64 -4.43 -3.33 -3.16
N VAL A 65 -3.91 -3.98 -2.13
CA VAL A 65 -2.50 -3.87 -1.71
C VAL A 65 -1.57 -4.37 -2.82
N ASP A 66 -1.89 -5.50 -3.44
CA ASP A 66 -1.11 -6.04 -4.56
C ASP A 66 -1.11 -5.08 -5.76
N MET A 67 -2.25 -4.51 -6.09
CA MET A 67 -2.37 -3.49 -7.14
C MET A 67 -1.55 -2.24 -6.82
N LEU A 68 -1.56 -1.78 -5.56
CA LEU A 68 -0.77 -0.65 -5.11
C LEU A 68 0.74 -0.94 -5.22
N CYS A 69 1.17 -2.13 -4.84
CA CYS A 69 2.56 -2.57 -4.98
C CYS A 69 3.02 -2.54 -6.44
N ASN A 70 2.20 -3.03 -7.36
CA ASN A 70 2.49 -2.99 -8.80
C ASN A 70 2.56 -1.56 -9.32
N PHE A 71 1.66 -0.70 -8.88
CA PHE A 71 1.69 0.73 -9.22
C PHE A 71 2.97 1.41 -8.73
N GLN A 72 3.43 1.11 -7.52
CA GLN A 72 4.66 1.66 -6.97
C GLN A 72 5.90 1.27 -7.80
N TRP A 73 5.95 0.04 -8.31
CA TRP A 73 7.01 -0.39 -9.24
C TRP A 73 7.01 0.44 -10.53
N GLU A 74 5.84 0.59 -11.16
CA GLU A 74 5.69 1.36 -12.39
C GLU A 74 6.07 2.83 -12.17
N LEU A 75 5.63 3.43 -11.08
CA LEU A 75 5.95 4.81 -10.73
C LEU A 75 7.45 5.00 -10.52
N MET A 76 8.10 4.07 -9.83
CA MET A 76 9.55 4.10 -9.62
C MET A 76 10.33 4.05 -10.94
N GLU A 77 9.89 3.23 -11.89
CA GLU A 77 10.50 3.15 -13.21
C GLU A 77 10.34 4.46 -13.99
N GLN A 78 9.16 5.07 -13.95
CA GLN A 78 8.90 6.38 -14.58
C GLN A 78 9.75 7.47 -13.95
N GLU A 79 9.83 7.53 -12.63
CA GLU A 79 10.64 8.51 -11.89
C GLU A 79 12.13 8.34 -12.20
N ALA A 80 12.62 7.11 -12.33
CA ALA A 80 14.00 6.83 -12.74
C ALA A 80 14.30 7.36 -14.15
N ASN A 81 13.37 7.23 -15.07
CA ASN A 81 13.48 7.80 -16.42
C ASN A 81 13.53 9.34 -16.39
N ASP A 82 12.89 9.96 -15.41
CA ASP A 82 12.90 11.41 -15.18
C ASP A 82 14.12 11.89 -14.35
N GLY A 83 15.06 11.00 -14.05
CA GLY A 83 16.28 11.30 -13.30
C GLY A 83 16.13 11.31 -11.78
N ILE A 84 15.01 10.84 -11.25
CA ILE A 84 14.79 10.71 -9.80
C ILE A 84 15.40 9.39 -9.32
N SER A 85 16.30 9.47 -8.32
CA SER A 85 16.92 8.26 -7.77
C SER A 85 15.88 7.35 -7.11
N SER A 86 16.11 6.04 -7.20
CA SER A 86 15.21 5.05 -6.58
C SER A 86 15.18 5.17 -5.05
N VAL A 87 16.27 5.58 -4.42
CA VAL A 87 16.32 5.87 -2.97
C VAL A 87 15.39 7.04 -2.64
N LEU A 88 15.46 8.13 -3.39
CA LEU A 88 14.57 9.28 -3.21
C LEU A 88 13.12 8.90 -3.46
N ALA A 89 12.84 8.08 -4.49
CA ALA A 89 11.50 7.58 -4.78
C ALA A 89 10.88 6.83 -3.59
N LEU A 90 11.64 5.95 -2.93
CA LEU A 90 11.18 5.26 -1.71
C LEU A 90 10.91 6.24 -0.57
N CYS A 91 11.77 7.24 -0.38
CA CYS A 91 11.54 8.27 0.62
C CYS A 91 10.25 9.06 0.36
N LEU A 92 9.98 9.41 -0.89
CA LEU A 92 8.77 10.12 -1.30
C LEU A 92 7.51 9.28 -1.12
N GLU A 93 7.59 7.96 -1.32
CA GLU A 93 6.46 7.05 -1.08
C GLU A 93 6.03 7.09 0.38
N LEU A 94 6.94 6.88 1.33
CA LEU A 94 6.61 6.90 2.76
C LEU A 94 6.11 8.28 3.19
N THR A 95 6.73 9.33 2.69
CA THR A 95 6.32 10.71 2.97
C THR A 95 4.89 10.95 2.50
N SER A 96 4.55 10.53 1.29
CA SER A 96 3.21 10.67 0.71
C SER A 96 2.16 9.87 1.50
N MET A 97 2.46 8.62 1.84
CA MET A 97 1.57 7.76 2.64
C MET A 97 1.29 8.37 4.02
N THR A 98 2.33 8.82 4.69
CA THR A 98 2.22 9.38 6.04
C THR A 98 1.49 10.72 6.02
N SER A 99 1.81 11.60 5.08
CA SER A 99 1.14 12.90 4.93
C SER A 99 -0.34 12.75 4.59
N ALA A 100 -0.68 11.86 3.67
CA ALA A 100 -2.07 11.58 3.30
C ALA A 100 -2.85 11.01 4.49
N SER A 101 -2.23 10.13 5.28
CA SER A 101 -2.84 9.53 6.48
C SER A 101 -3.05 10.55 7.60
N GLU A 102 -2.22 11.59 7.68
CA GLU A 102 -2.39 12.68 8.65
C GLU A 102 -3.69 13.46 8.42
N ASP A 103 -4.02 13.69 7.14
CA ASP A 103 -5.13 14.55 6.75
C ASP A 103 -6.44 13.80 6.50
N ASP A 104 -6.38 12.50 6.17
CA ASP A 104 -7.53 11.70 5.76
C ASP A 104 -7.66 10.41 6.58
N PRO A 105 -8.70 10.33 7.47
CA PRO A 105 -8.95 9.14 8.28
C PRO A 105 -9.21 7.87 7.46
N VAL A 106 -9.78 7.98 6.27
CA VAL A 106 -10.07 6.85 5.38
C VAL A 106 -8.75 6.27 4.85
N ILE A 107 -7.83 7.11 4.43
CA ILE A 107 -6.50 6.70 3.96
C ILE A 107 -5.71 6.07 5.11
N LYS A 108 -5.73 6.68 6.29
CA LYS A 108 -5.12 6.13 7.50
C LYS A 108 -5.64 4.74 7.81
N ASP A 109 -6.97 4.57 7.82
CA ASP A 109 -7.64 3.28 8.07
C ASP A 109 -7.21 2.21 7.05
N PHE A 110 -7.11 2.58 5.78
CA PHE A 110 -6.62 1.67 4.74
C PHE A 110 -5.21 1.15 5.04
N PHE A 111 -4.27 2.05 5.28
CA PHE A 111 -2.88 1.65 5.54
C PHE A 111 -2.71 0.89 6.85
N LEU A 112 -3.35 1.34 7.94
CA LEU A 112 -3.28 0.62 9.22
C LEU A 112 -3.89 -0.76 9.12
N SER A 113 -5.00 -0.91 8.39
CA SER A 113 -5.62 -2.22 8.15
C SER A 113 -4.72 -3.13 7.33
N ALA A 114 -4.08 -2.62 6.29
CA ALA A 114 -3.15 -3.37 5.46
C ALA A 114 -1.93 -3.86 6.26
N TYR A 115 -1.30 -2.98 7.03
CA TYR A 115 -0.13 -3.33 7.86
C TYR A 115 -0.47 -4.21 9.07
N SER A 116 -1.73 -4.24 9.50
CA SER A 116 -2.20 -5.10 10.60
C SER A 116 -2.71 -6.46 10.12
N SER A 117 -2.94 -6.63 8.84
CA SER A 117 -3.44 -7.88 8.24
C SER A 117 -2.26 -8.82 7.94
N PRO A 118 -2.22 -10.04 8.49
CA PRO A 118 -1.16 -11.00 8.16
C PRO A 118 -1.07 -11.29 6.66
N LEU A 119 -2.20 -11.38 5.97
CA LEU A 119 -2.27 -11.63 4.53
C LEU A 119 -1.66 -10.46 3.74
N CYS A 120 -2.09 -9.23 4.04
CA CYS A 120 -1.60 -8.03 3.37
C CYS A 120 -0.13 -7.76 3.70
N LEU A 121 0.27 -7.92 4.95
CA LEU A 121 1.64 -7.70 5.39
C LEU A 121 2.63 -8.66 4.70
N SER A 122 2.21 -9.90 4.46
CA SER A 122 2.99 -10.86 3.67
C SER A 122 3.24 -10.35 2.26
N ILE A 123 2.23 -9.80 1.61
CA ILE A 123 2.35 -9.22 0.26
C ILE A 123 3.29 -8.01 0.28
N ILE A 124 3.09 -7.10 1.23
CA ILE A 124 3.92 -5.89 1.39
C ILE A 124 5.38 -6.25 1.60
N ARG A 125 5.69 -7.13 2.54
CA ARG A 125 7.07 -7.52 2.85
C ARG A 125 7.77 -8.20 1.69
N LYS A 126 7.07 -9.08 0.99
CA LYS A 126 7.62 -9.75 -0.20
C LYS A 126 7.95 -8.75 -1.31
N ASN A 127 7.02 -7.86 -1.59
CA ASN A 127 7.20 -6.82 -2.60
C ASN A 127 8.35 -5.88 -2.22
N ASP A 128 8.36 -5.40 -0.99
CA ASP A 128 9.33 -4.41 -0.53
C ASP A 128 10.74 -4.99 -0.38
N ALA A 129 10.87 -6.27 -0.01
CA ALA A 129 12.16 -6.96 0.01
C ALA A 129 12.78 -7.04 -1.39
N GLN A 130 11.99 -7.33 -2.40
CA GLN A 130 12.44 -7.38 -3.80
C GLN A 130 12.87 -5.99 -4.30
N ARG A 131 12.09 -4.95 -3.98
CA ARG A 131 12.42 -3.57 -4.32
C ARG A 131 13.67 -3.10 -3.57
N ALA A 132 13.77 -3.37 -2.28
CA ALA A 132 14.93 -3.02 -1.47
C ALA A 132 16.21 -3.66 -2.00
N LYS A 133 16.15 -4.92 -2.41
CA LYS A 133 17.28 -5.60 -3.04
C LYS A 133 17.76 -4.85 -4.29
N LYS A 134 16.83 -4.44 -5.15
CA LYS A 134 17.15 -3.67 -6.36
C LYS A 134 17.76 -2.30 -6.03
N VAL A 135 17.16 -1.58 -5.08
CA VAL A 135 17.50 -0.19 -4.77
C VAL A 135 18.78 -0.09 -3.95
N PHE A 136 19.00 -1.00 -3.00
CA PHE A 136 20.06 -0.89 -1.98
C PHE A 136 21.21 -1.89 -2.19
N ARG A 137 21.23 -2.63 -3.30
CA ARG A 137 22.29 -3.60 -3.58
C ARG A 137 23.69 -2.98 -3.51
N GLU A 138 23.87 -1.76 -3.99
CA GLU A 138 25.18 -1.06 -3.94
C GLU A 138 25.65 -0.78 -2.52
N TYR A 139 24.72 -0.65 -1.56
CA TYR A 139 25.02 -0.42 -0.13
C TYR A 139 25.08 -1.70 0.69
N ARG A 140 24.48 -2.78 0.20
CA ARG A 140 24.44 -4.11 0.82
C ARG A 140 24.81 -5.19 -0.21
N PRO A 141 25.99 -5.13 -0.82
CA PRO A 141 26.36 -6.03 -1.93
C PRO A 141 26.43 -7.50 -1.50
N ASP A 142 26.71 -7.79 -0.23
CA ASP A 142 26.88 -9.15 0.30
C ASP A 142 25.61 -9.70 0.97
N TRP A 143 24.52 -8.94 0.98
CA TRP A 143 23.28 -9.41 1.56
C TRP A 143 22.61 -10.47 0.69
N THR A 144 22.15 -11.53 1.36
CA THR A 144 21.30 -12.56 0.76
C THR A 144 19.84 -12.10 0.67
N ASP A 145 19.03 -12.84 -0.08
CA ASP A 145 17.56 -12.58 -0.14
C ASP A 145 16.93 -12.70 1.25
N GLU A 146 17.39 -13.64 2.07
CA GLU A 146 16.93 -13.80 3.45
C GLU A 146 17.20 -12.55 4.30
N GLN A 147 18.37 -11.94 4.16
CA GLN A 147 18.70 -10.71 4.88
C GLN A 147 17.83 -9.52 4.45
N PHE A 148 17.52 -9.39 3.17
CA PHE A 148 16.56 -8.39 2.70
C PHE A 148 15.15 -8.65 3.23
N THR A 149 14.71 -9.90 3.28
CA THR A 149 13.41 -10.30 3.84
C THR A 149 13.34 -10.00 5.34
N GLU A 150 14.40 -10.32 6.09
CA GLU A 150 14.50 -10.02 7.51
C GLU A 150 14.45 -8.52 7.80
N ALA A 151 15.19 -7.73 7.01
CA ALA A 151 15.18 -6.26 7.15
C ALA A 151 13.78 -5.67 7.01
N GLU A 152 12.94 -6.23 6.13
CA GLU A 152 11.57 -5.77 5.93
C GLU A 152 10.66 -6.02 7.15
N ILE A 153 10.98 -6.95 8.02
CA ILE A 153 10.28 -7.11 9.30
C ILE A 153 10.40 -5.83 10.12
N LEU A 154 11.60 -5.29 10.23
CA LEU A 154 11.86 -4.05 10.96
C LEU A 154 11.35 -2.83 10.20
N VAL A 155 11.60 -2.75 8.91
CA VAL A 155 11.17 -1.63 8.06
C VAL A 155 9.64 -1.50 8.05
N SER A 156 8.90 -2.59 7.86
CA SER A 156 7.44 -2.56 7.93
C SER A 156 6.93 -2.14 9.31
N GLY A 157 7.64 -2.51 10.37
CA GLY A 157 7.35 -2.06 11.74
C GLY A 157 7.55 -0.55 11.92
N ILE A 158 8.62 0.00 11.36
CA ILE A 158 8.88 1.46 11.37
C ILE A 158 7.78 2.20 10.60
N GLU A 159 7.41 1.71 9.41
CA GLU A 159 6.35 2.28 8.60
C GLU A 159 5.00 2.26 9.33
N TYR A 160 4.63 1.12 9.92
CA TYR A 160 3.42 0.99 10.73
C TYR A 160 3.40 1.97 11.91
N ALA A 161 4.48 2.04 12.68
CA ALA A 161 4.60 2.95 13.82
C ALA A 161 4.46 4.42 13.38
N THR A 162 5.04 4.77 12.24
CA THR A 162 4.97 6.13 11.69
C THR A 162 3.55 6.47 11.26
N LEU A 163 2.85 5.55 10.60
CA LEU A 163 1.46 5.73 10.15
C LEU A 163 0.48 5.77 11.34
N MET A 164 0.74 5.00 12.39
CA MET A 164 -0.13 4.90 13.56
C MET A 164 -0.09 6.16 14.45
N THR A 165 1.03 6.86 14.50
CA THR A 165 1.26 8.00 15.40
C THR A 165 0.74 9.34 14.85
N VAL A 166 -0.31 9.31 14.05
CA VAL A 166 -1.01 10.50 13.58
C VAL A 166 -1.58 11.29 14.78
N GLY A 167 -1.36 12.60 14.79
CA GLY A 167 -1.80 13.48 15.87
C GLY A 167 -0.90 13.47 17.10
N ASP A 168 0.25 12.79 17.06
CA ASP A 168 1.27 12.82 18.10
C ASP A 168 1.84 14.24 18.26
N PRO A 169 2.23 14.65 19.50
CA PRO A 169 2.93 15.93 19.74
C PRO A 169 4.21 16.12 18.93
N VAL A 170 4.87 15.03 18.53
CA VAL A 170 6.04 15.09 17.64
C VAL A 170 5.59 15.51 16.24
N PRO A 171 6.14 16.60 15.68
CA PRO A 171 5.73 17.08 14.36
C PRO A 171 5.89 16.03 13.26
N LEU A 172 4.97 16.04 12.29
CA LEU A 172 4.97 15.10 11.16
C LEU A 172 6.31 15.05 10.44
N LYS A 173 6.92 16.19 10.15
CA LYS A 173 8.23 16.25 9.51
C LYS A 173 9.32 15.52 10.32
N THR A 174 9.32 15.68 11.62
CA THR A 174 10.26 15.01 12.54
C THR A 174 10.05 13.50 12.52
N ARG A 175 8.79 13.06 12.57
CA ARG A 175 8.45 11.63 12.52
C ARG A 175 8.87 10.99 11.22
N ILE A 176 8.61 11.64 10.08
CA ILE A 176 9.02 11.16 8.75
C ILE A 176 10.55 11.12 8.64
N THR A 177 11.22 12.17 9.06
CA THR A 177 12.70 12.25 9.05
C THR A 177 13.32 11.12 9.87
N GLY A 178 12.82 10.88 11.07
CA GLY A 178 13.28 9.78 11.92
C GLY A 178 13.06 8.40 11.30
N ALA A 179 11.88 8.17 10.75
CA ALA A 179 11.56 6.91 10.07
C ALA A 179 12.48 6.66 8.87
N LEU A 180 12.61 7.63 7.98
CA LEU A 180 13.45 7.51 6.78
C LEU A 180 14.92 7.36 7.12
N ASN A 181 15.43 8.12 8.07
CA ASN A 181 16.82 8.00 8.50
C ASN A 181 17.13 6.60 9.04
N ASN A 182 16.23 6.02 9.82
CA ASN A 182 16.40 4.66 10.34
C ASN A 182 16.27 3.60 9.25
N ILE A 183 15.30 3.72 8.35
CA ILE A 183 15.13 2.78 7.22
C ILE A 183 16.37 2.78 6.33
N LEU A 184 16.83 3.95 5.92
CA LEU A 184 18.03 4.07 5.08
C LEU A 184 19.28 3.55 5.80
N GLY A 185 19.37 3.74 7.12
CA GLY A 185 20.46 3.19 7.94
C GLY A 185 20.45 1.65 7.97
N ILE A 186 19.29 1.02 8.07
CA ILE A 186 19.15 -0.45 7.97
C ILE A 186 19.74 -0.95 6.66
N TYR A 187 19.48 -0.26 5.56
CA TYR A 187 19.99 -0.63 4.23
C TYR A 187 21.39 -0.13 3.93
N GLY A 188 22.09 0.42 4.93
CA GLY A 188 23.51 0.78 4.79
C GLY A 188 23.80 2.04 4.00
N VAL A 189 22.81 2.89 3.78
CA VAL A 189 23.01 4.16 3.10
C VAL A 189 23.87 5.08 3.98
N PRO A 190 25.02 5.59 3.51
CA PRO A 190 25.89 6.45 4.31
C PRO A 190 25.20 7.74 4.79
N ASP A 191 25.64 8.27 5.94
CA ASP A 191 25.06 9.44 6.59
C ASP A 191 24.90 10.65 5.66
N GLU A 192 25.92 10.95 4.87
CA GLU A 192 25.90 12.10 3.95
C GLU A 192 24.86 11.95 2.85
N ILE A 193 24.71 10.73 2.32
CA ILE A 193 23.70 10.43 1.29
C ILE A 193 22.31 10.47 1.90
N ARG A 194 22.11 9.93 3.10
CA ARG A 194 20.83 10.02 3.83
C ARG A 194 20.43 11.48 4.01
N LYS A 195 21.33 12.30 4.50
CA LYS A 195 21.09 13.72 4.72
C LYS A 195 20.69 14.44 3.44
N SER A 196 21.41 14.19 2.34
CA SER A 196 21.09 14.76 1.03
C SER A 196 19.71 14.37 0.53
N LYS A 197 19.33 13.09 0.67
CA LYS A 197 18.00 12.60 0.24
C LYS A 197 16.87 13.20 1.11
N LEU A 198 17.08 13.28 2.41
CA LEU A 198 16.09 13.88 3.33
C LEU A 198 15.89 15.36 3.06
N GLU A 199 16.92 16.11 2.74
CA GLU A 199 16.82 17.51 2.33
C GLU A 199 15.96 17.65 1.06
N LYS A 200 16.12 16.77 0.08
CA LYS A 200 15.33 16.77 -1.16
C LYS A 200 13.86 16.43 -0.94
N VAL A 201 13.55 15.55 0.00
CA VAL A 201 12.16 15.18 0.33
C VAL A 201 11.36 16.41 0.77
N PHE A 202 11.98 17.31 1.51
CA PHE A 202 11.34 18.48 2.10
C PHE A 202 11.66 19.80 1.39
N SER A 203 12.29 19.72 0.25
CA SER A 203 12.58 20.91 -0.57
C SER A 203 11.39 21.41 -1.38
#